data_c75ddcc1d9c1ba734c1a5d1a2f0c8d94
#
_entry.id   c75ddcc1d9c1ba734c1a5d1a2f0c8d94
#
_cell.length_a   1.000
_cell.length_b   1.000
_cell.length_c   1.000
_cell.angle_alpha   90.00
_cell.angle_beta   90.00
_cell.angle_gamma   90.00
#
_symmetry.space_group_name_H-M   'P 1'
#
loop_
_entity.id
_entity.type
_entity.pdbx_description
1 polymer ?
#
loop_
_entity_poly.entity_id
_entity_poly.type
_entity_poly.pdbx_seq_one_letter_code
_entity_poly.pdbx_strand_id
1 'polypeptide(L)'
;CHNASYVTRYDVTEGIKEGGTFLLNSEWTLEEMEHELPAKMKNAIAKNHLKFYNIDAVKLAKEVGMGNRINTIMQSAFFKLANVIPADQAIEYMKAAAKKSYAKKGEDVVARNYAAIDAGANAIVEINYPESWATTTEGAVVKPVTDDPYFTQFISPILAQNGDKLPVSIMSPDGSVPTGTTKYEKRGIAVEVPVWNAEACAQCNQCAMVCPHACIRPFLIKDGTEVPFETKAATGKEFAGYKFRMQLSPLDCTGCGNCVDVCPAKTKALKMVPLHTVQETEGANWD
;
A
#
# COMPACT_ATOMS: atom_id res chain seq x y z
N CYS A 1 3.98 6.17 10.52
CA CYS A 1 3.64 5.86 9.11
C CYS A 1 3.25 4.39 8.99
N HIS A 2 2.00 4.12 8.62
CA HIS A 2 1.44 2.76 8.61
C HIS A 2 1.63 2.01 7.26
N ASN A 3 2.17 2.68 6.25
CA ASN A 3 2.43 2.08 4.95
C ASN A 3 3.76 2.60 4.38
N ALA A 4 4.66 1.68 4.07
CA ALA A 4 6.00 2.01 3.58
C ALA A 4 5.98 2.77 2.23
N SER A 5 4.99 2.53 1.36
CA SER A 5 4.88 3.25 0.09
C SER A 5 4.72 4.77 0.23
N TYR A 6 4.36 5.26 1.42
CA TYR A 6 4.18 6.68 1.67
C TYR A 6 5.49 7.46 1.78
N VAL A 7 6.59 6.82 2.14
CA VAL A 7 7.88 7.49 2.32
C VAL A 7 8.42 8.12 1.03
N THR A 8 8.05 7.56 -0.12
CA THR A 8 8.43 8.08 -1.44
C THR A 8 7.39 9.03 -2.05
N ARG A 9 6.19 9.16 -1.44
CA ARG A 9 5.09 9.95 -1.97
C ARG A 9 4.81 11.22 -1.20
N TYR A 10 5.04 11.19 0.10
CA TYR A 10 4.73 12.28 1.03
C TYR A 10 5.94 12.62 1.87
N ASP A 11 6.02 13.85 2.32
CA ASP A 11 6.96 14.23 3.38
C ASP A 11 6.38 13.78 4.73
N VAL A 12 6.56 12.50 5.05
CA VAL A 12 6.03 11.91 6.29
C VAL A 12 6.78 12.37 7.54
N THR A 13 7.86 13.15 7.38
CA THR A 13 8.65 13.73 8.47
C THR A 13 8.40 15.22 8.66
N GLU A 14 7.57 15.85 7.82
CA GLU A 14 7.25 17.28 7.94
C GLU A 14 6.63 17.59 9.31
N GLY A 15 7.15 18.60 10.00
CA GLY A 15 6.63 19.06 11.29
C GLY A 15 7.03 18.22 12.50
N ILE A 16 7.81 17.15 12.34
CA ILE A 16 8.34 16.41 13.51
C ILE A 16 9.35 17.28 14.25
N LYS A 17 9.17 17.40 15.57
CA LYS A 17 10.07 18.15 16.43
C LYS A 17 11.39 17.41 16.63
N GLU A 18 12.46 18.16 16.93
CA GLU A 18 13.74 17.59 17.34
C GLU A 18 13.56 16.61 18.52
N GLY A 19 14.22 15.46 18.46
CA GLY A 19 14.07 14.37 19.43
C GLY A 19 12.73 13.65 19.40
N GLY A 20 11.87 13.99 18.43
CA GLY A 20 10.56 13.34 18.24
C GLY A 20 10.66 11.86 17.90
N THR A 21 9.54 11.16 17.98
CA THR A 21 9.47 9.72 17.70
C THR A 21 8.79 9.47 16.34
N PHE A 22 9.43 8.67 15.48
CA PHE A 22 8.87 8.21 14.23
C PHE A 22 8.80 6.70 14.20
N LEU A 23 7.60 6.15 13.92
CA LEU A 23 7.37 4.71 13.74
C LEU A 23 6.99 4.43 12.30
N LEU A 24 7.76 3.57 11.63
CA LEU A 24 7.47 3.06 10.29
C LEU A 24 6.92 1.63 10.38
N ASN A 25 5.89 1.33 9.60
CA ASN A 25 5.49 -0.04 9.33
C ASN A 25 6.10 -0.48 8.01
N SER A 26 7.13 -1.32 8.08
CA SER A 26 7.77 -1.92 6.91
C SER A 26 8.38 -3.26 7.25
N GLU A 27 8.61 -4.08 6.24
CA GLU A 27 9.38 -5.34 6.31
C GLU A 27 10.90 -5.11 6.24
N TRP A 28 11.33 -3.87 6.03
CA TRP A 28 12.71 -3.52 5.73
C TRP A 28 13.65 -3.66 6.93
N THR A 29 14.81 -4.23 6.66
CA THR A 29 15.99 -4.17 7.55
C THR A 29 16.66 -2.80 7.44
N LEU A 30 17.60 -2.50 8.33
CA LEU A 30 18.40 -1.24 8.26
C LEU A 30 19.14 -1.14 6.91
N GLU A 31 19.69 -2.23 6.40
CA GLU A 31 20.39 -2.27 5.11
C GLU A 31 19.44 -1.94 3.94
N GLU A 32 18.25 -2.52 3.92
CA GLU A 32 17.24 -2.20 2.91
C GLU A 32 16.77 -0.74 3.04
N MET A 33 16.64 -0.20 4.25
CA MET A 33 16.26 1.19 4.49
C MET A 33 17.29 2.19 3.90
N GLU A 34 18.54 1.81 3.74
CA GLU A 34 19.54 2.66 3.05
C GLU A 34 19.15 2.97 1.62
N HIS A 35 18.47 2.03 0.96
CA HIS A 35 18.05 2.15 -0.44
C HIS A 35 16.59 2.58 -0.57
N GLU A 36 15.72 2.11 0.30
CA GLU A 36 14.27 2.32 0.23
C GLU A 36 13.81 3.68 0.77
N LEU A 37 14.56 4.27 1.71
CA LEU A 37 14.22 5.58 2.24
C LEU A 37 14.79 6.71 1.36
N PRO A 38 13.98 7.74 1.02
CA PRO A 38 14.48 8.92 0.31
C PRO A 38 15.54 9.67 1.12
N ALA A 39 16.54 10.23 0.45
CA ALA A 39 17.60 11.03 1.07
C ALA A 39 17.03 12.15 1.98
N LYS A 40 15.96 12.83 1.53
CA LYS A 40 15.28 13.88 2.31
C LYS A 40 14.77 13.36 3.64
N MET A 41 14.16 12.19 3.67
CA MET A 41 13.64 11.57 4.90
C MET A 41 14.78 11.16 5.84
N LYS A 42 15.83 10.51 5.31
CA LYS A 42 17.04 10.16 6.10
C LYS A 42 17.69 11.40 6.74
N ASN A 43 17.82 12.46 5.93
CA ASN A 43 18.32 13.75 6.43
C ASN A 43 17.44 14.31 7.57
N ALA A 44 16.11 14.28 7.42
CA ALA A 44 15.20 14.77 8.46
C ALA A 44 15.31 13.96 9.75
N ILE A 45 15.38 12.63 9.64
CA ILE A 45 15.54 11.73 10.78
C ILE A 45 16.84 12.05 11.53
N ALA A 46 17.98 12.12 10.85
CA ALA A 46 19.27 12.33 11.48
C ALA A 46 19.48 13.77 12.00
N LYS A 47 19.11 14.81 11.23
CA LYS A 47 19.26 16.21 11.63
C LYS A 47 18.40 16.61 12.82
N ASN A 48 17.20 16.01 12.92
CA ASN A 48 16.29 16.25 14.04
C ASN A 48 16.49 15.25 15.19
N HIS A 49 17.51 14.39 15.14
CA HIS A 49 17.80 13.39 16.17
C HIS A 49 16.57 12.56 16.55
N LEU A 50 15.79 12.11 15.55
CA LEU A 50 14.54 11.40 15.81
C LEU A 50 14.81 10.01 16.42
N LYS A 51 13.96 9.60 17.34
CA LYS A 51 13.87 8.22 17.78
C LYS A 51 13.13 7.45 16.69
N PHE A 52 13.88 6.69 15.88
CA PHE A 52 13.31 5.98 14.75
C PHE A 52 13.06 4.53 15.10
N TYR A 53 11.83 4.08 14.85
CA TYR A 53 11.37 2.72 15.12
C TYR A 53 10.76 2.11 13.89
N ASN A 54 10.88 0.78 13.77
CA ASN A 54 10.22 -0.02 12.74
C ASN A 54 9.39 -1.14 13.37
N ILE A 55 8.35 -1.56 12.68
CA ILE A 55 7.54 -2.74 13.00
C ILE A 55 7.01 -3.37 11.70
N ASP A 56 7.12 -4.69 11.54
CA ASP A 56 6.44 -5.40 10.47
C ASP A 56 5.04 -5.87 10.95
N ALA A 57 4.11 -4.92 11.01
CA ALA A 57 2.76 -5.18 11.47
C ALA A 57 1.98 -6.10 10.52
N VAL A 58 2.34 -6.16 9.25
CA VAL A 58 1.69 -7.05 8.27
C VAL A 58 2.04 -8.50 8.54
N LYS A 59 3.31 -8.80 8.75
CA LYS A 59 3.78 -10.14 9.13
C LYS A 59 3.14 -10.57 10.44
N LEU A 60 3.17 -9.72 11.46
CA LEU A 60 2.55 -9.99 12.77
C LEU A 60 1.06 -10.27 12.64
N ALA A 61 0.32 -9.49 11.84
CA ALA A 61 -1.10 -9.70 11.63
C ALA A 61 -1.40 -11.07 11.00
N LYS A 62 -0.59 -11.50 10.04
CA LYS A 62 -0.70 -12.83 9.43
C LYS A 62 -0.42 -13.95 10.46
N GLU A 63 0.63 -13.81 11.25
CA GLU A 63 1.03 -14.79 12.28
C GLU A 63 -0.05 -15.00 13.34
N VAL A 64 -0.73 -13.93 13.77
CA VAL A 64 -1.82 -14.03 14.77
C VAL A 64 -3.20 -14.29 14.15
N GLY A 65 -3.27 -14.57 12.84
CA GLY A 65 -4.51 -14.91 12.14
C GLY A 65 -5.47 -13.73 11.92
N MET A 66 -4.93 -12.50 11.89
CA MET A 66 -5.68 -11.26 11.60
C MET A 66 -5.68 -10.89 10.10
N GLY A 67 -4.99 -11.68 9.25
CA GLY A 67 -4.81 -11.38 7.83
C GLY A 67 -4.02 -10.08 7.63
N ASN A 68 -4.57 -9.14 6.86
CA ASN A 68 -3.92 -7.84 6.60
C ASN A 68 -4.37 -6.73 7.57
N ARG A 69 -5.05 -7.06 8.67
CA ARG A 69 -5.59 -6.08 9.62
C ARG A 69 -4.55 -5.68 10.66
N ILE A 70 -3.83 -4.62 10.38
CA ILE A 70 -2.72 -4.11 11.20
C ILE A 70 -3.12 -3.05 12.22
N ASN A 71 -4.36 -2.54 12.18
CA ASN A 71 -4.79 -1.39 12.98
C ASN A 71 -4.59 -1.59 14.48
N THR A 72 -4.95 -2.74 15.02
CA THR A 72 -4.80 -3.06 16.45
C THR A 72 -3.32 -3.16 16.85
N ILE A 73 -2.49 -3.75 16.00
CA ILE A 73 -1.04 -3.86 16.20
C ILE A 73 -0.41 -2.47 16.23
N MET A 74 -0.70 -1.64 15.23
CA MET A 74 -0.17 -0.28 15.13
C MET A 74 -0.64 0.62 16.27
N GLN A 75 -1.89 0.46 16.74
CA GLN A 75 -2.41 1.19 17.89
C GLN A 75 -1.68 0.79 19.16
N SER A 76 -1.40 -0.48 19.38
CA SER A 76 -0.64 -0.96 20.52
C SER A 76 0.79 -0.44 20.50
N ALA A 77 1.45 -0.49 19.35
CA ALA A 77 2.77 0.09 19.15
C ALA A 77 2.78 1.61 19.44
N PHE A 78 1.76 2.33 18.99
CA PHE A 78 1.63 3.76 19.28
C PHE A 78 1.56 4.02 20.78
N PHE A 79 0.70 3.35 21.53
CA PHE A 79 0.59 3.57 22.98
C PHE A 79 1.87 3.22 23.73
N LYS A 80 2.59 2.20 23.26
CA LYS A 80 3.89 1.83 23.84
C LYS A 80 4.93 2.93 23.69
N LEU A 81 4.98 3.57 22.50
CA LEU A 81 5.99 4.61 22.20
C LEU A 81 5.58 6.01 22.69
N ALA A 82 4.30 6.37 22.55
CA ALA A 82 3.82 7.70 22.85
C ALA A 82 3.71 7.98 24.36
N ASN A 83 3.54 6.94 25.17
CA ASN A 83 3.45 6.98 26.63
C ASN A 83 2.51 8.08 27.17
N VAL A 84 1.40 8.34 26.45
CA VAL A 84 0.35 9.30 26.86
C VAL A 84 -0.41 8.83 28.10
N ILE A 85 -0.47 7.54 28.30
CA ILE A 85 -0.85 6.83 29.53
C ILE A 85 0.14 5.69 29.74
N PRO A 86 0.31 5.16 30.96
CA PRO A 86 1.20 4.02 31.19
C PRO A 86 0.91 2.88 30.22
N ALA A 87 1.95 2.37 29.57
CA ALA A 87 1.80 1.41 28.46
C ALA A 87 1.01 0.16 28.85
N ASP A 88 1.27 -0.38 30.06
CA ASP A 88 0.55 -1.57 30.56
C ASP A 88 -0.94 -1.29 30.75
N GLN A 89 -1.29 -0.11 31.25
CA GLN A 89 -2.69 0.31 31.39
C GLN A 89 -3.37 0.49 30.02
N ALA A 90 -2.65 1.05 29.02
CA ALA A 90 -3.15 1.16 27.65
C ALA A 90 -3.47 -0.22 27.06
N ILE A 91 -2.57 -1.20 27.24
CA ILE A 91 -2.74 -2.58 26.79
C ILE A 91 -3.98 -3.21 27.45
N GLU A 92 -4.16 -3.04 28.74
CA GLU A 92 -5.36 -3.53 29.45
C GLU A 92 -6.64 -2.92 28.90
N TYR A 93 -6.67 -1.60 28.66
CA TYR A 93 -7.83 -0.92 28.08
C TYR A 93 -8.11 -1.39 26.65
N MET A 94 -7.08 -1.59 25.84
CA MET A 94 -7.24 -2.14 24.50
C MET A 94 -7.83 -3.55 24.53
N LYS A 95 -7.35 -4.41 25.42
CA LYS A 95 -7.88 -5.78 25.60
C LYS A 95 -9.34 -5.76 26.07
N ALA A 96 -9.67 -4.90 27.02
CA ALA A 96 -11.06 -4.74 27.50
C ALA A 96 -11.98 -4.25 26.38
N ALA A 97 -11.55 -3.28 25.58
CA ALA A 97 -12.30 -2.79 24.43
C ALA A 97 -12.48 -3.85 23.34
N ALA A 98 -11.44 -4.63 23.05
CA ALA A 98 -11.49 -5.75 22.11
C ALA A 98 -12.50 -6.82 22.58
N LYS A 99 -12.48 -7.19 23.86
CA LYS A 99 -13.46 -8.11 24.43
C LYS A 99 -14.89 -7.60 24.28
N LYS A 100 -15.13 -6.33 24.64
CA LYS A 100 -16.45 -5.71 24.49
C LYS A 100 -16.95 -5.72 23.06
N SER A 101 -16.08 -5.46 22.09
CA SER A 101 -16.43 -5.34 20.67
C SER A 101 -16.62 -6.70 19.99
N TYR A 102 -15.86 -7.71 20.40
CA TYR A 102 -15.77 -8.97 19.66
C TYR A 102 -16.30 -10.19 20.42
N ALA A 103 -16.72 -10.09 21.70
CA ALA A 103 -17.22 -11.23 22.47
C ALA A 103 -18.35 -11.99 21.76
N LYS A 104 -19.26 -11.27 21.08
CA LYS A 104 -20.36 -11.87 20.30
C LYS A 104 -19.91 -12.64 19.05
N LYS A 105 -18.67 -12.43 18.60
CA LYS A 105 -18.09 -13.11 17.42
C LYS A 105 -17.32 -14.38 17.75
N GLY A 106 -17.23 -14.72 19.04
CA GLY A 106 -16.55 -15.89 19.55
C GLY A 106 -15.23 -15.59 20.27
N GLU A 107 -14.85 -16.48 21.17
CA GLU A 107 -13.65 -16.33 21.99
C GLU A 107 -12.36 -16.36 21.17
N ASP A 108 -12.31 -17.12 20.06
CA ASP A 108 -11.17 -17.17 19.16
C ASP A 108 -10.87 -15.80 18.51
N VAL A 109 -11.92 -15.02 18.21
CA VAL A 109 -11.76 -13.67 17.66
C VAL A 109 -11.18 -12.73 18.71
N VAL A 110 -11.65 -12.86 19.96
CA VAL A 110 -11.11 -12.07 21.09
C VAL A 110 -9.65 -12.43 21.34
N ALA A 111 -9.32 -13.74 21.36
CA ALA A 111 -7.94 -14.21 21.58
C ALA A 111 -6.98 -13.71 20.51
N ARG A 112 -7.36 -13.74 19.23
CA ARG A 112 -6.55 -13.18 18.14
C ARG A 112 -6.32 -11.67 18.28
N ASN A 113 -7.33 -10.91 18.71
CA ASN A 113 -7.16 -9.48 18.98
C ASN A 113 -6.21 -9.25 20.17
N TYR A 114 -6.26 -10.06 21.21
CA TYR A 114 -5.31 -9.98 22.34
C TYR A 114 -3.88 -10.26 21.88
N ALA A 115 -3.68 -11.33 21.10
CA ALA A 115 -2.38 -11.64 20.52
C ALA A 115 -1.84 -10.51 19.64
N ALA A 116 -2.71 -9.86 18.86
CA ALA A 116 -2.33 -8.71 18.03
C ALA A 116 -1.91 -7.49 18.87
N ILE A 117 -2.62 -7.22 20.00
CA ILE A 117 -2.27 -6.15 20.94
C ILE A 117 -0.89 -6.42 21.55
N ASP A 118 -0.67 -7.63 22.05
CA ASP A 118 0.60 -8.02 22.68
C ASP A 118 1.76 -7.99 21.65
N ALA A 119 1.54 -8.50 20.45
CA ALA A 119 2.53 -8.45 19.37
C ALA A 119 2.94 -7.02 19.02
N GLY A 120 1.96 -6.10 18.90
CA GLY A 120 2.23 -4.69 18.59
C GLY A 120 3.06 -3.98 19.65
N ALA A 121 2.84 -4.30 20.94
CA ALA A 121 3.62 -3.72 22.02
C ALA A 121 5.05 -4.28 22.11
N ASN A 122 5.28 -5.53 21.69
CA ASN A 122 6.53 -6.24 21.93
C ASN A 122 7.45 -6.35 20.71
N ALA A 123 6.96 -6.11 19.51
CA ALA A 123 7.72 -6.31 18.27
C ALA A 123 8.28 -5.02 17.65
N ILE A 124 8.27 -3.92 18.38
CA ILE A 124 8.86 -2.65 17.97
C ILE A 124 10.38 -2.77 18.02
N VAL A 125 11.03 -2.41 16.92
CA VAL A 125 12.50 -2.40 16.82
C VAL A 125 12.99 -0.96 16.71
N GLU A 126 13.91 -0.56 17.55
CA GLU A 126 14.60 0.72 17.42
C GLU A 126 15.66 0.64 16.33
N ILE A 127 15.67 1.62 15.44
CA ILE A 127 16.59 1.69 14.31
C ILE A 127 17.75 2.65 14.66
N ASN A 128 18.91 2.06 14.86
CA ASN A 128 20.14 2.81 15.10
C ASN A 128 20.74 3.24 13.76
N TYR A 129 20.24 4.34 13.20
CA TYR A 129 20.70 4.87 11.91
C TYR A 129 22.08 5.56 12.05
N PRO A 130 22.91 5.57 10.98
CA PRO A 130 24.23 6.19 11.02
C PRO A 130 24.13 7.73 10.92
N GLU A 131 25.09 8.44 11.51
CA GLU A 131 25.19 9.91 11.44
C GLU A 131 25.30 10.41 9.98
N SER A 132 25.86 9.59 9.08
CA SER A 132 25.97 9.89 7.65
C SER A 132 24.62 10.18 6.99
N TRP A 133 23.50 9.72 7.56
CA TRP A 133 22.18 10.06 7.07
C TRP A 133 21.89 11.56 7.07
N ALA A 134 22.51 12.33 7.94
CA ALA A 134 22.32 13.79 8.02
C ALA A 134 22.71 14.54 6.72
N THR A 135 23.63 13.99 5.95
CA THR A 135 24.16 14.63 4.73
C THR A 135 24.07 13.76 3.49
N THR A 136 23.46 12.59 3.59
CA THR A 136 23.35 11.67 2.45
C THR A 136 22.53 12.28 1.31
N THR A 137 22.94 11.98 0.08
CA THR A 137 22.21 12.26 -1.15
C THR A 137 21.66 10.99 -1.78
N GLU A 138 21.97 9.84 -1.20
CA GLU A 138 21.58 8.52 -1.69
C GLU A 138 20.27 8.06 -1.05
N GLY A 139 19.49 7.27 -1.80
CA GLY A 139 18.23 6.68 -1.35
C GLY A 139 17.21 6.55 -2.48
N ALA A 140 16.01 6.13 -2.14
CA ALA A 140 14.94 5.98 -3.11
C ALA A 140 14.69 7.28 -3.90
N VAL A 141 14.64 7.15 -5.21
CA VAL A 141 14.39 8.28 -6.12
C VAL A 141 12.90 8.47 -6.27
N VAL A 142 12.41 9.61 -5.83
CA VAL A 142 11.01 10.02 -6.06
C VAL A 142 10.89 10.55 -7.49
N LYS A 143 10.41 9.70 -8.41
CA LYS A 143 10.16 10.13 -9.79
C LYS A 143 8.79 10.80 -9.88
N PRO A 144 8.66 11.94 -10.58
CA PRO A 144 7.35 12.49 -10.89
C PRO A 144 6.57 11.48 -11.74
N VAL A 145 5.28 11.33 -11.47
CA VAL A 145 4.39 10.39 -12.18
C VAL A 145 4.14 10.84 -13.62
N THR A 146 4.23 12.15 -13.86
CA THR A 146 4.01 12.81 -15.17
C THR A 146 4.58 14.22 -15.13
N ASP A 147 4.89 14.76 -16.33
CA ASP A 147 5.30 16.17 -16.53
C ASP A 147 4.10 17.09 -16.82
N ASP A 148 2.85 16.58 -16.79
CA ASP A 148 1.65 17.38 -16.99
C ASP A 148 1.60 18.54 -15.97
N PRO A 149 1.61 19.81 -16.41
CA PRO A 149 1.64 20.96 -15.51
C PRO A 149 0.43 21.03 -14.58
N TYR A 150 -0.75 20.62 -15.05
CA TYR A 150 -1.94 20.60 -14.19
C TYR A 150 -1.78 19.59 -13.05
N PHE A 151 -1.21 18.42 -13.35
CA PHE A 151 -0.93 17.43 -12.31
C PHE A 151 0.15 17.93 -11.35
N THR A 152 1.30 18.38 -11.86
CA THR A 152 2.47 18.71 -11.03
C THR A 152 2.27 19.97 -10.18
N GLN A 153 1.54 20.96 -10.68
CA GLN A 153 1.34 22.24 -10.01
C GLN A 153 0.05 22.31 -9.18
N PHE A 154 -0.95 21.49 -9.48
CA PHE A 154 -2.25 21.52 -8.81
C PHE A 154 -2.58 20.20 -8.11
N ILE A 155 -2.68 19.09 -8.85
CA ILE A 155 -3.14 17.81 -8.29
C ILE A 155 -2.11 17.23 -7.30
N SER A 156 -0.84 17.18 -7.66
CA SER A 156 0.22 16.61 -6.82
C SER A 156 0.37 17.32 -5.47
N PRO A 157 0.38 18.67 -5.38
CA PRO A 157 0.34 19.35 -4.10
C PRO A 157 -0.88 19.02 -3.25
N ILE A 158 -2.07 18.89 -3.84
CA ILE A 158 -3.29 18.50 -3.11
C ILE A 158 -3.16 17.07 -2.57
N LEU A 159 -2.70 16.13 -3.39
CA LEU A 159 -2.45 14.74 -2.97
C LEU A 159 -1.41 14.65 -1.85
N ALA A 160 -0.41 15.54 -1.87
CA ALA A 160 0.60 15.67 -0.81
C ALA A 160 0.11 16.45 0.42
N GLN A 161 -1.18 16.79 0.50
CA GLN A 161 -1.82 17.57 1.57
C GLN A 161 -1.25 19.01 1.72
N ASN A 162 -0.73 19.57 0.63
CA ASN A 162 -0.19 20.93 0.55
C ASN A 162 -1.15 21.89 -0.18
N GLY A 163 -2.44 21.55 -0.25
CA GLY A 163 -3.45 22.40 -0.93
C GLY A 163 -3.54 23.82 -0.40
N ASP A 164 -3.34 24.02 0.91
CA ASP A 164 -3.34 25.33 1.55
C ASP A 164 -2.22 26.27 1.07
N LYS A 165 -1.16 25.71 0.47
CA LYS A 165 -0.05 26.48 -0.09
C LYS A 165 -0.32 26.98 -1.51
N LEU A 166 -1.41 26.52 -2.14
CA LEU A 166 -1.77 26.88 -3.50
C LEU A 166 -2.48 28.25 -3.55
N PRO A 167 -2.14 29.12 -4.51
CA PRO A 167 -2.87 30.37 -4.68
C PRO A 167 -4.28 30.10 -5.23
N VAL A 168 -5.27 30.87 -4.78
CA VAL A 168 -6.67 30.75 -5.25
C VAL A 168 -6.79 30.88 -6.77
N SER A 169 -5.91 31.68 -7.40
CA SER A 169 -5.88 31.87 -8.85
C SER A 169 -5.57 30.63 -9.68
N ILE A 170 -5.08 29.54 -9.07
CA ILE A 170 -4.85 28.28 -9.78
C ILE A 170 -6.14 27.47 -9.95
N MET A 171 -7.16 27.79 -9.14
CA MET A 171 -8.47 27.15 -9.21
C MET A 171 -9.24 27.67 -10.42
N SER A 172 -9.98 26.78 -11.10
CA SER A 172 -10.89 27.20 -12.16
C SER A 172 -12.03 28.05 -11.56
N PRO A 173 -12.37 29.23 -12.14
CA PRO A 173 -13.40 30.12 -11.60
C PRO A 173 -14.80 29.48 -11.54
N ASP A 174 -15.08 28.52 -12.40
CA ASP A 174 -16.35 27.79 -12.48
C ASP A 174 -16.33 26.48 -11.65
N GLY A 175 -15.23 26.18 -10.94
CA GLY A 175 -15.06 24.94 -10.17
C GLY A 175 -14.83 23.68 -11.00
N SER A 176 -14.63 23.79 -12.30
CA SER A 176 -14.34 22.63 -13.16
C SER A 176 -12.96 22.04 -12.87
N VAL A 177 -12.88 20.71 -12.98
CA VAL A 177 -11.62 19.95 -12.85
C VAL A 177 -11.50 19.04 -14.06
N PRO A 178 -10.34 18.98 -14.72
CA PRO A 178 -10.10 18.02 -15.81
C PRO A 178 -10.38 16.58 -15.38
N THR A 179 -10.99 15.81 -16.26
CA THR A 179 -11.26 14.38 -16.04
C THR A 179 -9.98 13.54 -16.23
N GLY A 180 -9.99 12.32 -15.70
CA GLY A 180 -8.92 11.33 -15.93
C GLY A 180 -7.64 11.55 -15.12
N THR A 181 -7.63 12.44 -14.12
CA THR A 181 -6.44 12.70 -13.28
C THR A 181 -6.08 11.52 -12.37
N THR A 182 -7.03 10.61 -12.08
CA THR A 182 -6.79 9.41 -11.25
C THR A 182 -5.74 8.45 -11.84
N LYS A 183 -5.51 8.50 -13.16
CA LYS A 183 -4.44 7.72 -13.81
C LYS A 183 -3.05 8.02 -13.24
N TYR A 184 -2.87 9.18 -12.64
CA TYR A 184 -1.61 9.62 -12.04
C TYR A 184 -1.47 9.30 -10.55
N GLU A 185 -2.53 8.82 -9.88
CA GLU A 185 -2.49 8.59 -8.43
C GLU A 185 -1.62 7.40 -8.02
N LYS A 186 -1.64 6.30 -8.74
CA LYS A 186 -0.74 5.12 -8.59
C LYS A 186 -0.18 4.91 -7.18
N ARG A 187 -1.03 4.72 -6.16
CA ARG A 187 -0.65 4.79 -4.73
C ARG A 187 0.23 3.64 -4.25
N GLY A 188 0.11 2.45 -4.85
CA GLY A 188 0.93 1.28 -4.50
C GLY A 188 0.76 0.84 -3.04
N ILE A 189 -0.46 0.88 -2.50
CA ILE A 189 -0.75 0.58 -1.09
C ILE A 189 -0.99 -0.90 -0.79
N ALA A 190 -1.15 -1.72 -1.83
CA ALA A 190 -1.37 -3.14 -1.65
C ALA A 190 -0.11 -3.85 -1.15
N VAL A 191 -0.24 -4.73 -0.18
CA VAL A 191 0.83 -5.66 0.23
C VAL A 191 0.96 -6.78 -0.79
N GLU A 192 -0.19 -7.31 -1.23
CA GLU A 192 -0.29 -8.38 -2.22
C GLU A 192 -1.27 -7.97 -3.32
N VAL A 193 -1.00 -8.39 -4.54
CA VAL A 193 -1.83 -8.14 -5.73
C VAL A 193 -2.11 -9.43 -6.48
N PRO A 194 -3.24 -9.52 -7.23
CA PRO A 194 -3.56 -10.73 -7.98
C PRO A 194 -2.71 -10.83 -9.26
N VAL A 195 -2.12 -12.00 -9.49
CA VAL A 195 -1.50 -12.37 -10.77
C VAL A 195 -2.42 -13.34 -11.51
N TRP A 196 -2.55 -13.14 -12.81
CA TRP A 196 -3.43 -13.92 -13.66
C TRP A 196 -2.73 -15.16 -14.24
N ASN A 197 -3.44 -16.28 -14.24
CA ASN A 197 -3.10 -17.53 -14.90
C ASN A 197 -4.07 -17.75 -16.06
N ALA A 198 -3.57 -17.68 -17.29
CA ALA A 198 -4.37 -17.82 -18.50
C ALA A 198 -5.01 -19.20 -18.62
N GLU A 199 -4.29 -20.27 -18.31
CA GLU A 199 -4.78 -21.65 -18.46
C GLU A 199 -6.02 -21.91 -17.63
N ALA A 200 -6.00 -21.49 -16.36
CA ALA A 200 -7.10 -21.68 -15.43
C ALA A 200 -8.28 -20.74 -15.66
N CYS A 201 -8.11 -19.67 -16.46
CA CYS A 201 -9.12 -18.63 -16.63
C CYS A 201 -10.28 -19.06 -17.54
N ALA A 202 -11.51 -18.98 -17.01
CA ALA A 202 -12.74 -19.23 -17.75
C ALA A 202 -13.29 -17.99 -18.51
N GLN A 203 -12.61 -16.86 -18.47
CA GLN A 203 -13.00 -15.58 -19.09
C GLN A 203 -14.39 -15.06 -18.67
N CYS A 204 -14.81 -15.39 -17.44
CA CYS A 204 -16.14 -15.01 -16.94
C CYS A 204 -16.24 -13.55 -16.46
N ASN A 205 -15.12 -12.83 -16.37
CA ASN A 205 -15.00 -11.42 -15.97
C ASN A 205 -15.51 -11.07 -14.55
N GLN A 206 -15.87 -12.05 -13.72
CA GLN A 206 -16.35 -11.78 -12.36
C GLN A 206 -15.33 -11.00 -11.52
N CYS A 207 -14.04 -11.26 -11.71
CA CYS A 207 -12.97 -10.54 -11.03
C CYS A 207 -12.94 -9.05 -11.37
N ALA A 208 -13.19 -8.69 -12.63
CA ALA A 208 -13.28 -7.28 -13.05
C ALA A 208 -14.55 -6.60 -12.50
N MET A 209 -15.69 -7.32 -12.47
CA MET A 209 -16.95 -6.79 -11.97
C MET A 209 -16.96 -6.48 -10.48
N VAL A 210 -16.24 -7.27 -9.67
CA VAL A 210 -16.20 -7.07 -8.20
C VAL A 210 -15.08 -6.15 -7.75
N CYS A 211 -14.20 -5.73 -8.66
CA CYS A 211 -13.08 -4.87 -8.27
C CYS A 211 -13.57 -3.45 -7.94
N PRO A 212 -13.45 -3.01 -6.67
CA PRO A 212 -13.97 -1.69 -6.25
C PRO A 212 -13.20 -0.53 -6.89
N HIS A 213 -11.99 -0.79 -7.39
CA HIS A 213 -11.12 0.22 -8.01
C HIS A 213 -10.98 0.06 -9.53
N ALA A 214 -11.66 -0.94 -10.13
CA ALA A 214 -11.55 -1.26 -11.55
C ALA A 214 -10.10 -1.40 -12.06
N CYS A 215 -9.20 -1.84 -11.18
CA CYS A 215 -7.78 -2.01 -11.47
C CYS A 215 -7.44 -3.35 -12.13
N ILE A 216 -8.40 -4.27 -12.25
CA ILE A 216 -8.28 -5.51 -13.01
C ILE A 216 -9.33 -5.50 -14.14
N ARG A 217 -8.87 -5.62 -15.40
CA ARG A 217 -9.72 -5.43 -16.57
C ARG A 217 -9.45 -6.48 -17.64
N PRO A 218 -10.51 -6.95 -18.36
CA PRO A 218 -10.35 -7.77 -19.55
C PRO A 218 -9.97 -6.94 -20.77
N PHE A 219 -9.06 -7.47 -21.57
CA PHE A 219 -8.69 -6.91 -22.87
C PHE A 219 -8.82 -7.95 -23.98
N LEU A 220 -9.24 -7.49 -25.15
CA LEU A 220 -9.21 -8.25 -26.39
C LEU A 220 -8.09 -7.69 -27.26
N ILE A 221 -7.20 -8.56 -27.68
CA ILE A 221 -6.02 -8.24 -28.50
C ILE A 221 -6.19 -8.95 -29.82
N LYS A 222 -6.12 -8.21 -30.93
CA LYS A 222 -6.26 -8.80 -32.26
C LYS A 222 -5.16 -9.82 -32.52
N ASP A 223 -5.50 -10.96 -33.12
CA ASP A 223 -4.53 -11.96 -33.52
C ASP A 223 -3.45 -11.35 -34.44
N GLY A 224 -2.20 -11.78 -34.25
CA GLY A 224 -1.05 -11.22 -34.94
C GLY A 224 -0.45 -9.97 -34.26
N THR A 225 -1.09 -9.41 -33.24
CA THR A 225 -0.45 -8.37 -32.41
C THR A 225 0.55 -9.04 -31.46
N GLU A 226 1.81 -8.62 -31.56
CA GLU A 226 2.86 -9.02 -30.60
C GLU A 226 2.68 -8.25 -29.30
N VAL A 227 2.70 -8.97 -28.17
CA VAL A 227 2.60 -8.41 -26.82
C VAL A 227 3.60 -9.10 -25.90
N PRO A 228 4.17 -8.41 -24.91
CA PRO A 228 5.22 -8.96 -24.04
C PRO A 228 4.68 -9.85 -22.90
N PHE A 229 3.39 -10.14 -22.88
CA PHE A 229 2.72 -10.82 -21.78
C PHE A 229 1.85 -12.01 -22.26
N GLU A 230 1.49 -12.86 -21.31
CA GLU A 230 0.66 -14.04 -21.56
C GLU A 230 -0.75 -13.66 -22.02
N THR A 231 -1.25 -14.38 -23.02
CA THR A 231 -2.61 -14.26 -23.56
C THR A 231 -3.16 -15.65 -23.85
N LYS A 232 -4.49 -15.76 -24.00
CA LYS A 232 -5.13 -17.00 -24.49
C LYS A 232 -6.18 -16.65 -25.55
N ALA A 233 -6.61 -17.64 -26.35
CA ALA A 233 -7.69 -17.43 -27.32
C ALA A 233 -8.95 -16.90 -26.61
N ALA A 234 -9.56 -15.86 -27.16
CA ALA A 234 -10.82 -15.34 -26.63
C ALA A 234 -11.96 -16.36 -26.85
N THR A 235 -12.85 -16.48 -25.85
CA THR A 235 -13.99 -17.41 -25.88
C THR A 235 -15.21 -16.70 -26.47
N GLY A 236 -15.88 -17.36 -27.43
CA GLY A 236 -17.06 -16.86 -28.13
C GLY A 236 -16.80 -16.74 -29.61
N LYS A 237 -17.81 -17.08 -30.44
CA LYS A 237 -17.68 -17.04 -31.91
C LYS A 237 -17.49 -15.62 -32.42
N GLU A 238 -18.08 -14.64 -31.73
CA GLU A 238 -17.98 -13.20 -31.98
C GLU A 238 -16.58 -12.63 -31.74
N PHE A 239 -15.75 -13.35 -30.98
CA PHE A 239 -14.37 -12.97 -30.66
C PHE A 239 -13.34 -13.80 -31.43
N ALA A 240 -13.76 -14.52 -32.46
CA ALA A 240 -12.84 -15.24 -33.34
C ALA A 240 -11.78 -14.26 -33.93
N GLY A 241 -10.51 -14.61 -33.88
CA GLY A 241 -9.41 -13.73 -34.28
C GLY A 241 -8.95 -12.75 -33.21
N TYR A 242 -9.34 -12.98 -31.94
CA TYR A 242 -8.84 -12.23 -30.80
C TYR A 242 -8.24 -13.14 -29.74
N LYS A 243 -7.24 -12.59 -29.03
CA LYS A 243 -6.69 -13.12 -27.77
C LYS A 243 -7.27 -12.35 -26.60
N PHE A 244 -7.37 -13.00 -25.48
CA PHE A 244 -7.85 -12.45 -24.20
C PHE A 244 -6.72 -12.31 -23.21
N ARG A 245 -6.71 -11.19 -22.49
CA ARG A 245 -5.86 -10.93 -21.32
C ARG A 245 -6.70 -10.35 -20.19
N MET A 246 -6.48 -10.82 -18.97
CA MET A 246 -6.94 -10.14 -17.76
C MET A 246 -5.74 -9.36 -17.19
N GLN A 247 -5.75 -8.04 -17.38
CA GLN A 247 -4.64 -7.16 -16.99
C GLN A 247 -4.92 -6.47 -15.67
N LEU A 248 -3.88 -6.36 -14.84
CA LEU A 248 -3.88 -5.67 -13.56
C LEU A 248 -3.15 -4.32 -13.68
N SER A 249 -3.70 -3.26 -13.05
CA SER A 249 -2.95 -2.06 -12.66
C SER A 249 -2.48 -2.25 -11.22
N PRO A 250 -1.21 -2.63 -10.98
CA PRO A 250 -0.76 -3.08 -9.67
C PRO A 250 -0.75 -1.97 -8.63
N LEU A 251 -0.40 -0.73 -9.04
CA LEU A 251 -0.31 0.43 -8.15
C LEU A 251 -1.68 1.04 -7.79
N ASP A 252 -2.74 0.67 -8.51
CA ASP A 252 -4.12 1.06 -8.19
C ASP A 252 -4.84 0.01 -7.34
N CYS A 253 -4.27 -1.18 -7.21
CA CYS A 253 -4.82 -2.26 -6.40
C CYS A 253 -4.71 -1.97 -4.90
N THR A 254 -5.74 -2.34 -4.14
CA THR A 254 -5.73 -2.24 -2.66
C THR A 254 -5.45 -3.57 -1.97
N GLY A 255 -5.26 -4.66 -2.72
CA GLY A 255 -4.96 -5.97 -2.15
C GLY A 255 -6.14 -6.62 -1.41
N CYS A 256 -7.39 -6.25 -1.70
CA CYS A 256 -8.56 -6.74 -0.96
C CYS A 256 -8.89 -8.24 -1.17
N GLY A 257 -8.37 -8.89 -2.23
CA GLY A 257 -8.57 -10.31 -2.51
C GLY A 257 -9.91 -10.70 -3.16
N ASN A 258 -10.90 -9.80 -3.25
CA ASN A 258 -12.24 -10.10 -3.76
C ASN A 258 -12.24 -10.79 -5.13
N CYS A 259 -11.34 -10.39 -6.02
CA CYS A 259 -11.21 -10.99 -7.36
C CYS A 259 -10.77 -12.46 -7.31
N VAL A 260 -9.96 -12.84 -6.33
CA VAL A 260 -9.54 -14.23 -6.10
C VAL A 260 -10.69 -15.04 -5.51
N ASP A 261 -11.39 -14.47 -4.52
CA ASP A 261 -12.48 -15.14 -3.82
C ASP A 261 -13.63 -15.52 -4.75
N VAL A 262 -14.05 -14.61 -5.63
CA VAL A 262 -15.17 -14.85 -6.57
C VAL A 262 -14.78 -15.70 -7.77
N CYS A 263 -13.51 -15.97 -8.00
CA CYS A 263 -13.08 -16.77 -9.16
C CYS A 263 -13.68 -18.18 -9.10
N PRO A 264 -14.48 -18.60 -10.12
CA PRO A 264 -15.17 -19.88 -10.10
C PRO A 264 -14.28 -21.05 -10.53
N ALA A 265 -13.09 -20.77 -11.06
CA ALA A 265 -12.17 -21.82 -11.52
C ALA A 265 -11.76 -22.74 -10.37
N LYS A 266 -11.71 -24.06 -10.60
CA LYS A 266 -11.31 -25.06 -9.58
C LYS A 266 -9.92 -24.76 -9.01
N THR A 267 -8.96 -24.55 -9.92
CA THR A 267 -7.69 -23.92 -9.60
C THR A 267 -7.86 -22.45 -9.90
N LYS A 268 -7.90 -21.61 -8.87
CA LYS A 268 -8.13 -20.17 -9.04
C LYS A 268 -7.26 -19.61 -10.17
N ALA A 269 -7.89 -18.85 -11.08
CA ALA A 269 -7.18 -18.18 -12.18
C ALA A 269 -6.43 -16.91 -11.73
N LEU A 270 -6.58 -16.55 -10.46
CA LEU A 270 -5.88 -15.43 -9.82
C LEU A 270 -5.25 -15.91 -8.52
N LYS A 271 -4.01 -15.49 -8.27
CA LYS A 271 -3.27 -15.77 -7.04
C LYS A 271 -2.69 -14.48 -6.51
N MET A 272 -2.87 -14.21 -5.20
CA MET A 272 -2.22 -13.08 -4.55
C MET A 272 -0.72 -13.33 -4.40
N VAL A 273 0.09 -12.35 -4.78
CA VAL A 273 1.54 -12.34 -4.63
C VAL A 273 2.00 -10.99 -4.10
N PRO A 274 3.17 -10.89 -3.44
CA PRO A 274 3.69 -9.61 -2.97
C PRO A 274 3.83 -8.58 -4.10
N LEU A 275 3.38 -7.34 -3.87
CA LEU A 275 3.37 -6.27 -4.88
C LEU A 275 4.74 -6.05 -5.51
N HIS A 276 5.81 -5.99 -4.70
CA HIS A 276 7.17 -5.71 -5.16
C HIS A 276 7.68 -6.73 -6.20
N THR A 277 7.13 -7.95 -6.22
CA THR A 277 7.57 -9.01 -7.16
C THR A 277 7.05 -8.81 -8.58
N VAL A 278 6.00 -8.00 -8.76
CA VAL A 278 5.30 -7.88 -10.06
C VAL A 278 4.98 -6.44 -10.46
N GLN A 279 5.22 -5.45 -9.60
CA GLN A 279 4.79 -4.07 -9.85
C GLN A 279 5.40 -3.45 -11.12
N GLU A 280 6.67 -3.76 -11.42
CA GLU A 280 7.33 -3.23 -12.61
C GLU A 280 6.78 -3.88 -13.88
N THR A 281 6.69 -5.23 -13.89
CA THR A 281 6.22 -5.99 -15.05
C THR A 281 4.74 -5.71 -15.34
N GLU A 282 3.87 -5.80 -14.34
CA GLU A 282 2.43 -5.55 -14.54
C GLU A 282 2.14 -4.06 -14.73
N GLY A 283 2.96 -3.16 -14.19
CA GLY A 283 2.88 -1.73 -14.46
C GLY A 283 3.19 -1.43 -15.92
N ALA A 284 4.32 -1.91 -16.44
CA ALA A 284 4.70 -1.77 -17.85
C ALA A 284 3.70 -2.43 -18.81
N ASN A 285 3.05 -3.52 -18.40
CA ASN A 285 2.02 -4.18 -19.21
C ASN A 285 0.70 -3.40 -19.22
N TRP A 286 0.46 -2.55 -18.22
CA TRP A 286 -0.75 -1.73 -18.12
C TRP A 286 -0.69 -0.48 -18.98
N ASP A 287 0.47 0.18 -19.03
CA ASP A 287 0.73 1.43 -19.77
C ASP A 287 0.90 1.16 -21.27
#